data_4e9448daa218f465dd8068d979823ea5
#
_entry.id   4e9448daa218f465dd8068d979823ea5
#
_cell.length_a   1.000
_cell.length_b   1.000
_cell.length_c   1.000
_cell.angle_alpha   90.00
_cell.angle_beta   90.00
_cell.angle_gamma   90.00
#
_symmetry.space_group_name_H-M   'P 1'
#
loop_
_entity.id
_entity.type
_entity.pdbx_description
1 polymer ?
#
loop_
_entity_poly.entity_id
_entity_poly.type
_entity_poly.pdbx_seq_one_letter_code
_entity_poly.pdbx_strand_id
1 'polypeptide(L)'
;MDPDPRRWPGLAVLLLAAFMDFVDVSIVLIAAPVIQADLGATYAGIQWMLAGYALAFGLLLITGGRLGDLVGRKRVFLIGVAAFTVASAWCGLAGSIGVLIAARVLQGAAAGMMVPQVLATIQVSFPRQERPKAYGLYGAVAGLAFSAAPVISGLLLQLDLFGLSWRPVFLVNVPVGLAAFVGAALLVRESRADVPPATDLAGIALSSAGILLLLYPLIQGNDLDWPLWAFAMMAAALPVLALFARYEARRERQGGLPLVPMSLFHQRSFSAGLLCALVVYSAVASFFFVLVIQLQAGHGLSPLQAGLITVAWPVGIGITSNLAVRLAGRLGRRLVSVGALLVIACMLLLVATIQGGEGDLDAWQVMAALLLGGLGMGMIAPILVDIVMSAVPPCDAGAASGVTNTVSQIGAAVGLAVVGALFIAFLHGQAAPAVDAVTPQLRADLATAGVPAAAQDELVAAFRRCALDRAEQQNPPSCQPQPAAQAADGASFTTAPAVRDALVRAGEAARREVFDRAAARTLWYAVGAFALAFLLSFALPPRVRRDEPQPAAVSA
;
A
#
# COMPACT_ATOMS: atom_id res chain seq x y z
N MET A 1 -24.07 -26.37 14.17
CA MET A 1 -24.61 -26.11 12.81
C MET A 1 -23.61 -26.63 11.80
N ASP A 2 -24.07 -27.46 10.85
CA ASP A 2 -23.20 -27.90 9.76
C ASP A 2 -22.74 -26.72 8.94
N PRO A 3 -21.46 -26.68 8.52
CA PRO A 3 -20.91 -25.59 7.74
C PRO A 3 -21.65 -25.47 6.39
N ASP A 4 -21.98 -24.23 5.98
CA ASP A 4 -22.64 -23.99 4.68
C ASP A 4 -21.79 -24.60 3.54
N PRO A 5 -22.32 -25.49 2.70
CA PRO A 5 -21.60 -26.05 1.57
C PRO A 5 -21.15 -25.01 0.54
N ARG A 6 -21.83 -23.87 0.48
CA ARG A 6 -21.51 -22.75 -0.44
C ARG A 6 -20.45 -21.79 0.10
N ARG A 7 -19.88 -22.01 1.33
CA ARG A 7 -18.93 -21.08 1.94
C ARG A 7 -17.69 -20.80 1.10
N TRP A 8 -17.15 -21.80 0.42
CA TRP A 8 -15.96 -21.63 -0.44
C TRP A 8 -16.27 -20.89 -1.74
N PRO A 9 -17.31 -21.23 -2.53
CA PRO A 9 -17.77 -20.40 -3.65
C PRO A 9 -18.14 -18.97 -3.24
N GLY A 10 -18.81 -18.79 -2.09
CA GLY A 10 -19.13 -17.47 -1.54
C GLY A 10 -17.86 -16.68 -1.22
N LEU A 11 -16.85 -17.32 -0.62
CA LEU A 11 -15.55 -16.68 -0.37
C LEU A 11 -14.86 -16.25 -1.67
N ALA A 12 -14.86 -17.08 -2.71
CA ALA A 12 -14.24 -16.74 -3.99
C ALA A 12 -14.83 -15.45 -4.56
N VAL A 13 -16.13 -15.24 -4.44
CA VAL A 13 -16.80 -14.00 -4.87
C VAL A 13 -16.42 -12.80 -4.00
N LEU A 14 -16.37 -12.98 -2.67
CA LEU A 14 -15.91 -11.93 -1.76
C LEU A 14 -14.47 -11.53 -2.06
N LEU A 15 -13.62 -12.51 -2.36
CA LEU A 15 -12.21 -12.29 -2.73
C LEU A 15 -12.08 -11.61 -4.11
N LEU A 16 -12.99 -11.86 -5.05
CA LEU A 16 -13.02 -11.16 -6.33
C LEU A 16 -13.26 -9.66 -6.13
N ALA A 17 -14.20 -9.30 -5.25
CA ALA A 17 -14.45 -7.90 -4.92
C ALA A 17 -13.27 -7.26 -4.15
N ALA A 18 -12.63 -8.00 -3.24
CA ALA A 18 -11.44 -7.54 -2.56
C ALA A 18 -10.26 -7.35 -3.54
N PHE A 19 -10.09 -8.26 -4.50
CA PHE A 19 -9.09 -8.12 -5.56
C PHE A 19 -9.31 -6.84 -6.38
N MET A 20 -10.56 -6.59 -6.78
CA MET A 20 -10.95 -5.39 -7.52
C MET A 20 -10.57 -4.12 -6.75
N ASP A 21 -10.85 -4.06 -5.45
CA ASP A 21 -10.51 -2.94 -4.58
C ASP A 21 -8.98 -2.72 -4.47
N PHE A 22 -8.21 -3.77 -4.21
CA PHE A 22 -6.75 -3.68 -4.09
C PHE A 22 -6.09 -3.28 -5.42
N VAL A 23 -6.59 -3.79 -6.55
CA VAL A 23 -6.11 -3.38 -7.88
C VAL A 23 -6.44 -1.92 -8.12
N ASP A 24 -7.66 -1.47 -7.82
CA ASP A 24 -8.11 -0.10 -8.05
C ASP A 24 -7.23 0.95 -7.35
N VAL A 25 -6.83 0.69 -6.12
CA VAL A 25 -5.90 1.59 -5.39
C VAL A 25 -4.57 1.76 -6.12
N SER A 26 -4.03 0.68 -6.66
CA SER A 26 -2.69 0.68 -7.25
C SER A 26 -2.67 1.09 -8.72
N ILE A 27 -3.71 0.71 -9.47
CA ILE A 27 -3.80 0.95 -10.92
C ILE A 27 -3.91 2.44 -11.25
N VAL A 28 -4.64 3.20 -10.41
CA VAL A 28 -4.86 4.64 -10.59
C VAL A 28 -3.57 5.44 -10.37
N LEU A 29 -2.69 4.99 -9.49
CA LEU A 29 -1.39 5.65 -9.26
C LEU A 29 -0.54 5.65 -10.53
N ILE A 30 -0.58 4.56 -11.30
CA ILE A 30 0.17 4.41 -12.56
C ILE A 30 -0.45 5.24 -13.69
N ALA A 31 -1.78 5.35 -13.71
CA ALA A 31 -2.50 6.16 -14.69
C ALA A 31 -2.45 7.67 -14.40
N ALA A 32 -2.04 8.07 -13.19
CA ALA A 32 -2.09 9.47 -12.75
C ALA A 32 -1.43 10.49 -13.70
N PRO A 33 -0.23 10.25 -14.28
CA PRO A 33 0.37 11.19 -15.24
C PRO A 33 -0.47 11.36 -16.52
N VAL A 34 -1.07 10.26 -17.02
CA VAL A 34 -1.91 10.30 -18.23
C VAL A 34 -3.21 11.05 -17.94
N ILE A 35 -3.83 10.81 -16.77
CA ILE A 35 -5.02 11.53 -16.29
C ILE A 35 -4.71 13.03 -16.17
N GLN A 36 -3.55 13.37 -15.60
CA GLN A 36 -3.11 14.76 -15.45
C GLN A 36 -3.03 15.48 -16.79
N ALA A 37 -2.43 14.84 -17.78
CA ALA A 37 -2.26 15.41 -19.13
C ALA A 37 -3.61 15.55 -19.86
N ASP A 38 -4.48 14.53 -19.80
CA ASP A 38 -5.76 14.50 -20.51
C ASP A 38 -6.78 15.49 -19.94
N LEU A 39 -6.86 15.61 -18.60
CA LEU A 39 -7.79 16.53 -17.92
C LEU A 39 -7.21 17.92 -17.64
N GLY A 40 -5.96 18.21 -18.01
CA GLY A 40 -5.27 19.47 -17.68
C GLY A 40 -5.21 19.73 -16.17
N ALA A 41 -5.10 18.65 -15.37
CA ALA A 41 -5.23 18.72 -13.94
C ALA A 41 -3.96 19.27 -13.28
N THR A 42 -4.14 20.07 -12.22
CA THR A 42 -3.02 20.48 -11.36
C THR A 42 -2.49 19.28 -10.56
N TYR A 43 -1.26 19.37 -10.09
CA TYR A 43 -0.66 18.36 -9.22
C TYR A 43 -1.54 18.11 -7.96
N ALA A 44 -2.02 19.18 -7.32
CA ALA A 44 -2.94 19.09 -6.19
C ALA A 44 -4.25 18.36 -6.54
N GLY A 45 -4.77 18.53 -7.77
CA GLY A 45 -5.95 17.79 -8.23
C GLY A 45 -5.70 16.28 -8.29
N ILE A 46 -4.55 15.86 -8.79
CA ILE A 46 -4.16 14.44 -8.83
C ILE A 46 -3.97 13.88 -7.41
N GLN A 47 -3.35 14.65 -6.51
CA GLN A 47 -3.23 14.26 -5.11
C GLN A 47 -4.60 14.04 -4.46
N TRP A 48 -5.55 14.96 -4.65
CA TRP A 48 -6.90 14.82 -4.12
C TRP A 48 -7.68 13.64 -4.73
N MET A 49 -7.44 13.31 -5.99
CA MET A 49 -8.00 12.11 -6.62
C MET A 49 -7.56 10.82 -5.87
N LEU A 50 -6.30 10.74 -5.47
CA LEU A 50 -5.75 9.59 -4.72
C LEU A 50 -6.16 9.66 -3.23
N ALA A 51 -5.94 10.80 -2.59
CA ALA A 51 -6.19 11.00 -1.18
C ALA A 51 -7.67 10.92 -0.81
N GLY A 52 -8.56 11.44 -1.67
CA GLY A 52 -10.00 11.44 -1.45
C GLY A 52 -10.58 10.03 -1.30
N TYR A 53 -10.11 9.08 -2.11
CA TYR A 53 -10.45 7.67 -1.97
C TYR A 53 -9.96 7.12 -0.62
N ALA A 54 -8.66 7.28 -0.31
CA ALA A 54 -8.06 6.71 0.89
C ALA A 54 -8.69 7.27 2.19
N LEU A 55 -9.00 8.55 2.22
CA LEU A 55 -9.68 9.21 3.35
C LEU A 55 -11.10 8.67 3.53
N ALA A 56 -11.91 8.65 2.47
CA ALA A 56 -13.29 8.15 2.54
C ALA A 56 -13.33 6.67 2.92
N PHE A 57 -12.42 5.87 2.38
CA PHE A 57 -12.23 4.47 2.73
C PHE A 57 -11.91 4.32 4.22
N GLY A 58 -10.88 5.01 4.72
CA GLY A 58 -10.46 4.93 6.12
C GLY A 58 -11.56 5.34 7.11
N LEU A 59 -12.29 6.41 6.79
CA LEU A 59 -13.38 6.92 7.63
C LEU A 59 -14.54 5.92 7.77
N LEU A 60 -14.83 5.15 6.72
CA LEU A 60 -15.99 4.26 6.72
C LEU A 60 -15.68 2.80 7.08
N LEU A 61 -14.41 2.41 7.27
CA LEU A 61 -14.03 1.04 7.59
C LEU A 61 -14.70 0.52 8.88
N ILE A 62 -14.64 1.27 9.98
CA ILE A 62 -15.22 0.87 11.26
C ILE A 62 -16.75 0.91 11.17
N THR A 63 -17.29 1.99 10.64
CA THR A 63 -18.72 2.18 10.47
C THR A 63 -19.32 1.13 9.54
N GLY A 64 -18.65 0.85 8.41
CA GLY A 64 -19.04 -0.19 7.46
C GLY A 64 -19.06 -1.58 8.10
N GLY A 65 -18.03 -1.92 8.86
CA GLY A 65 -17.98 -3.17 9.63
C GLY A 65 -19.17 -3.32 10.57
N ARG A 66 -19.47 -2.28 11.33
CA ARG A 66 -20.59 -2.28 12.28
C ARG A 66 -21.96 -2.30 11.59
N LEU A 67 -22.07 -1.61 10.45
CA LEU A 67 -23.30 -1.63 9.65
C LEU A 67 -23.63 -3.06 9.16
N GLY A 68 -22.59 -3.86 8.84
CA GLY A 68 -22.74 -5.27 8.51
C GLY A 68 -23.30 -6.11 9.65
N ASP A 69 -22.87 -5.84 10.89
CA ASP A 69 -23.40 -6.52 12.08
C ASP A 69 -24.88 -6.15 12.34
N LEU A 70 -25.26 -4.89 12.05
CA LEU A 70 -26.61 -4.35 12.22
C LEU A 70 -27.61 -4.83 11.15
N VAL A 71 -27.29 -4.54 9.89
CA VAL A 71 -28.23 -4.67 8.76
C VAL A 71 -28.11 -6.03 8.09
N GLY A 72 -26.94 -6.66 8.20
CA GLY A 72 -26.57 -7.91 7.56
C GLY A 72 -25.34 -7.74 6.66
N ARG A 73 -24.37 -8.65 6.82
CA ARG A 73 -23.08 -8.57 6.14
C ARG A 73 -23.19 -8.71 4.63
N LYS A 74 -24.03 -9.62 4.15
CA LYS A 74 -24.32 -9.76 2.72
C LYS A 74 -24.96 -8.50 2.14
N ARG A 75 -25.94 -7.92 2.82
CA ARG A 75 -26.63 -6.70 2.33
C ARG A 75 -25.68 -5.53 2.22
N VAL A 76 -24.87 -5.28 3.27
CA VAL A 76 -23.88 -4.19 3.27
C VAL A 76 -22.81 -4.43 2.21
N PHE A 77 -22.36 -5.67 2.04
CA PHE A 77 -21.44 -6.04 0.96
C PHE A 77 -22.03 -5.74 -0.42
N LEU A 78 -23.25 -6.17 -0.69
CA LEU A 78 -23.93 -5.92 -1.98
C LEU A 78 -24.12 -4.43 -2.27
N ILE A 79 -24.52 -3.63 -1.25
CA ILE A 79 -24.62 -2.17 -1.38
C ILE A 79 -23.26 -1.57 -1.68
N GLY A 80 -22.20 -2.01 -0.96
CA GLY A 80 -20.83 -1.55 -1.17
C GLY A 80 -20.32 -1.88 -2.57
N VAL A 81 -20.48 -3.12 -3.04
CA VAL A 81 -20.06 -3.53 -4.40
C VAL A 81 -20.83 -2.76 -5.48
N ALA A 82 -22.15 -2.61 -5.33
CA ALA A 82 -22.97 -1.85 -6.29
C ALA A 82 -22.52 -0.37 -6.34
N ALA A 83 -22.37 0.27 -5.18
CA ALA A 83 -21.93 1.65 -5.09
C ALA A 83 -20.50 1.84 -5.64
N PHE A 84 -19.57 0.90 -5.33
CA PHE A 84 -18.22 0.90 -5.88
C PHE A 84 -18.22 0.79 -7.41
N THR A 85 -19.02 -0.14 -7.96
CA THR A 85 -19.14 -0.36 -9.40
C THR A 85 -19.68 0.88 -10.13
N VAL A 86 -20.74 1.48 -9.57
CA VAL A 86 -21.32 2.73 -10.11
C VAL A 86 -20.32 3.88 -10.02
N ALA A 87 -19.65 4.05 -8.88
CA ALA A 87 -18.64 5.09 -8.71
C ALA A 87 -17.45 4.89 -9.66
N SER A 88 -17.03 3.64 -9.90
CA SER A 88 -15.98 3.31 -10.86
C SER A 88 -16.38 3.64 -12.30
N ALA A 89 -17.61 3.32 -12.69
CA ALA A 89 -18.14 3.75 -13.97
C ALA A 89 -18.16 5.29 -14.08
N TRP A 90 -18.52 5.98 -13.00
CA TRP A 90 -18.51 7.44 -12.96
C TRP A 90 -17.10 8.02 -13.06
N CYS A 91 -16.08 7.40 -12.42
CA CYS A 91 -14.68 7.74 -12.62
C CYS A 91 -14.27 7.63 -14.08
N GLY A 92 -14.61 6.51 -14.76
CA GLY A 92 -14.30 6.29 -16.17
C GLY A 92 -15.01 7.24 -17.14
N LEU A 93 -16.11 7.87 -16.72
CA LEU A 93 -16.87 8.85 -17.50
C LEU A 93 -16.56 10.30 -17.11
N ALA A 94 -15.61 10.54 -16.20
CA ALA A 94 -15.27 11.86 -15.73
C ALA A 94 -14.69 12.74 -16.85
N GLY A 95 -15.28 13.92 -17.02
CA GLY A 95 -14.82 14.95 -17.97
C GLY A 95 -13.98 16.06 -17.33
N SER A 96 -13.79 16.04 -16.00
CA SER A 96 -12.96 16.99 -15.28
C SER A 96 -12.40 16.38 -14.01
N ILE A 97 -11.30 16.94 -13.52
CA ILE A 97 -10.65 16.46 -12.29
C ILE A 97 -11.55 16.57 -11.07
N GLY A 98 -12.40 17.62 -10.97
CA GLY A 98 -13.33 17.77 -9.86
C GLY A 98 -14.40 16.66 -9.81
N VAL A 99 -14.93 16.26 -10.96
CA VAL A 99 -15.87 15.13 -11.09
C VAL A 99 -15.17 13.82 -10.71
N LEU A 100 -13.93 13.63 -11.17
CA LEU A 100 -13.13 12.45 -10.85
C LEU A 100 -12.87 12.35 -9.33
N ILE A 101 -12.50 13.44 -8.67
CA ILE A 101 -12.31 13.48 -7.21
C ILE A 101 -13.59 13.09 -6.48
N ALA A 102 -14.74 13.68 -6.86
CA ALA A 102 -16.02 13.35 -6.24
C ALA A 102 -16.38 11.86 -6.39
N ALA A 103 -16.18 11.31 -7.60
CA ALA A 103 -16.40 9.89 -7.87
C ALA A 103 -15.45 8.99 -7.06
N ARG A 104 -14.17 9.38 -6.90
CA ARG A 104 -13.17 8.68 -6.07
C ARG A 104 -13.52 8.68 -4.59
N VAL A 105 -14.00 9.80 -4.05
CA VAL A 105 -14.50 9.87 -2.66
C VAL A 105 -15.66 8.89 -2.46
N LEU A 106 -16.61 8.86 -3.39
CA LEU A 106 -17.75 7.93 -3.32
C LEU A 106 -17.29 6.47 -3.43
N GLN A 107 -16.34 6.20 -4.31
CA GLN A 107 -15.76 4.87 -4.52
C GLN A 107 -15.02 4.38 -3.26
N GLY A 108 -14.22 5.24 -2.62
CA GLY A 108 -13.56 4.94 -1.34
C GLY A 108 -14.57 4.68 -0.20
N ALA A 109 -15.64 5.47 -0.14
CA ALA A 109 -16.73 5.26 0.81
C ALA A 109 -17.41 3.89 0.62
N ALA A 110 -17.65 3.50 -0.62
CA ALA A 110 -18.24 2.20 -0.98
C ALA A 110 -17.30 1.03 -0.61
N ALA A 111 -16.01 1.18 -0.86
CA ALA A 111 -14.98 0.21 -0.45
C ALA A 111 -14.93 0.05 1.07
N GLY A 112 -15.02 1.15 1.84
CA GLY A 112 -15.06 1.13 3.30
C GLY A 112 -16.28 0.38 3.88
N MET A 113 -17.36 0.29 3.13
CA MET A 113 -18.53 -0.53 3.47
C MET A 113 -18.31 -2.01 3.08
N MET A 114 -17.70 -2.27 1.93
CA MET A 114 -17.57 -3.59 1.33
C MET A 114 -16.47 -4.44 1.99
N VAL A 115 -15.27 -3.89 2.13
CA VAL A 115 -14.06 -4.65 2.51
C VAL A 115 -14.15 -5.27 3.91
N PRO A 116 -14.65 -4.60 4.96
CA PRO A 116 -14.79 -5.22 6.28
C PRO A 116 -15.69 -6.46 6.29
N GLN A 117 -16.67 -6.54 5.36
CA GLN A 117 -17.59 -7.67 5.30
C GLN A 117 -16.89 -8.96 4.90
N VAL A 118 -15.76 -8.89 4.17
CA VAL A 118 -15.00 -10.07 3.75
C VAL A 118 -14.44 -10.81 4.96
N LEU A 119 -13.68 -10.11 5.82
CA LEU A 119 -13.11 -10.73 7.04
C LEU A 119 -14.19 -11.11 8.04
N ALA A 120 -15.24 -10.29 8.20
CA ALA A 120 -16.37 -10.58 9.08
C ALA A 120 -17.12 -11.84 8.63
N THR A 121 -17.33 -12.01 7.31
CA THR A 121 -17.99 -13.20 6.77
C THR A 121 -17.12 -14.44 6.95
N ILE A 122 -15.79 -14.36 6.76
CA ILE A 122 -14.88 -15.47 7.07
C ILE A 122 -15.03 -15.89 8.54
N GLN A 123 -15.04 -14.91 9.45
CA GLN A 123 -15.13 -15.18 10.89
C GLN A 123 -16.41 -15.95 11.28
N VAL A 124 -17.54 -15.67 10.64
CA VAL A 124 -18.83 -16.27 11.03
C VAL A 124 -19.20 -17.49 10.21
N SER A 125 -18.80 -17.56 8.93
CA SER A 125 -19.24 -18.62 8.01
C SER A 125 -18.29 -19.81 7.99
N PHE A 126 -17.07 -19.67 8.48
CA PHE A 126 -16.07 -20.74 8.46
C PHE A 126 -15.82 -21.34 9.84
N PRO A 127 -15.74 -22.70 9.94
CA PRO A 127 -15.27 -23.37 11.14
C PRO A 127 -13.86 -22.88 11.53
N ARG A 128 -13.54 -22.91 12.82
CA ARG A 128 -12.25 -22.42 13.33
C ARG A 128 -11.03 -23.05 12.64
N GLN A 129 -11.13 -24.33 12.24
CA GLN A 129 -10.04 -25.04 11.54
C GLN A 129 -9.80 -24.55 10.11
N GLU A 130 -10.83 -23.98 9.44
CA GLU A 130 -10.74 -23.54 8.06
C GLU A 130 -10.41 -22.02 7.93
N ARG A 131 -10.64 -21.23 8.98
CA ARG A 131 -10.41 -19.76 8.97
C ARG A 131 -9.00 -19.37 8.54
N PRO A 132 -7.92 -20.00 9.02
CA PRO A 132 -6.58 -19.65 8.60
C PRO A 132 -6.36 -19.81 7.10
N LYS A 133 -7.00 -20.83 6.48
CA LYS A 133 -6.96 -21.02 5.02
C LYS A 133 -7.71 -19.90 4.29
N ALA A 134 -8.89 -19.51 4.79
CA ALA A 134 -9.68 -18.44 4.21
C ALA A 134 -8.97 -17.08 4.32
N TYR A 135 -8.37 -16.76 5.48
CA TYR A 135 -7.54 -15.57 5.66
C TYR A 135 -6.26 -15.61 4.82
N GLY A 136 -5.67 -16.80 4.66
CA GLY A 136 -4.52 -17.00 3.78
C GLY A 136 -4.83 -16.67 2.32
N LEU A 137 -6.01 -17.08 1.83
CA LEU A 137 -6.47 -16.73 0.49
C LEU A 137 -6.73 -15.21 0.34
N TYR A 138 -7.30 -14.57 1.36
CA TYR A 138 -7.48 -13.12 1.37
C TYR A 138 -6.13 -12.39 1.26
N GLY A 139 -5.14 -12.79 2.04
CA GLY A 139 -3.78 -12.23 1.96
C GLY A 139 -3.08 -12.49 0.63
N ALA A 140 -3.26 -13.70 0.06
CA ALA A 140 -2.71 -14.04 -1.25
C ALA A 140 -3.34 -13.21 -2.37
N VAL A 141 -4.65 -12.98 -2.31
CA VAL A 141 -5.38 -12.12 -3.26
C VAL A 141 -4.92 -10.67 -3.16
N ALA A 142 -4.70 -10.14 -1.95
CA ALA A 142 -4.14 -8.81 -1.76
C ALA A 142 -2.75 -8.70 -2.40
N GLY A 143 -1.85 -9.65 -2.14
CA GLY A 143 -0.52 -9.68 -2.75
C GLY A 143 -0.56 -9.77 -4.28
N LEU A 144 -1.43 -10.64 -4.82
CA LEU A 144 -1.61 -10.78 -6.27
C LEU A 144 -2.13 -9.47 -6.89
N ALA A 145 -3.08 -8.81 -6.25
CA ALA A 145 -3.66 -7.56 -6.73
C ALA A 145 -2.61 -6.44 -6.84
N PHE A 146 -1.78 -6.26 -5.82
CA PHE A 146 -0.70 -5.27 -5.84
C PHE A 146 0.31 -5.51 -6.96
N SER A 147 0.62 -6.76 -7.29
CA SER A 147 1.55 -7.08 -8.37
C SER A 147 0.90 -7.08 -9.75
N ALA A 148 -0.38 -7.44 -9.83
CA ALA A 148 -1.12 -7.42 -11.09
C ALA A 148 -1.47 -5.99 -11.53
N ALA A 149 -1.65 -5.06 -10.60
CA ALA A 149 -2.09 -3.69 -10.90
C ALA A 149 -1.16 -2.96 -11.88
N PRO A 150 0.20 -2.95 -11.74
CA PRO A 150 1.09 -2.34 -12.73
C PRO A 150 0.97 -2.98 -14.12
N VAL A 151 0.84 -4.30 -14.17
CA VAL A 151 0.71 -5.03 -15.43
C VAL A 151 -0.63 -4.69 -16.11
N ILE A 152 -1.73 -4.73 -15.35
CA ILE A 152 -3.07 -4.41 -15.85
C ILE A 152 -3.11 -2.94 -16.30
N SER A 153 -2.56 -2.00 -15.51
CA SER A 153 -2.52 -0.58 -15.87
C SER A 153 -1.72 -0.34 -17.15
N GLY A 154 -0.50 -0.88 -17.21
CA GLY A 154 0.36 -0.74 -18.37
C GLY A 154 -0.28 -1.31 -19.63
N LEU A 155 -0.93 -2.46 -19.54
CA LEU A 155 -1.63 -3.08 -20.66
C LEU A 155 -2.84 -2.25 -21.12
N LEU A 156 -3.69 -1.78 -20.19
CA LEU A 156 -4.87 -0.97 -20.53
C LEU A 156 -4.48 0.37 -21.15
N LEU A 157 -3.42 1.00 -20.66
CA LEU A 157 -2.90 2.26 -21.22
C LEU A 157 -2.25 2.07 -22.59
N GLN A 158 -1.52 0.96 -22.81
CA GLN A 158 -0.88 0.67 -24.11
C GLN A 158 -1.88 0.27 -25.18
N LEU A 159 -2.92 -0.48 -24.83
CA LEU A 159 -3.94 -0.94 -25.78
C LEU A 159 -4.87 0.18 -26.22
N ASP A 160 -4.92 1.29 -25.49
CA ASP A 160 -5.83 2.42 -25.71
C ASP A 160 -7.22 1.99 -26.22
N LEU A 161 -7.85 1.10 -25.44
CA LEU A 161 -9.09 0.44 -25.83
C LEU A 161 -10.15 1.48 -26.25
N PHE A 162 -10.54 1.43 -27.51
CA PHE A 162 -11.56 2.32 -28.12
C PHE A 162 -11.18 3.81 -28.14
N GLY A 163 -9.91 4.18 -28.00
CA GLY A 163 -9.46 5.58 -27.90
C GLY A 163 -9.87 6.25 -26.57
N LEU A 164 -10.11 5.47 -25.52
CA LEU A 164 -10.57 5.96 -24.22
C LEU A 164 -9.42 6.37 -23.28
N SER A 165 -8.16 6.25 -23.73
CA SER A 165 -6.97 6.64 -22.95
C SER A 165 -6.93 5.94 -21.57
N TRP A 166 -6.95 6.66 -20.47
CA TRP A 166 -6.91 6.14 -19.10
C TRP A 166 -8.25 5.59 -18.57
N ARG A 167 -9.37 5.92 -19.21
CA ARG A 167 -10.72 5.57 -18.71
C ARG A 167 -10.95 4.08 -18.51
N PRO A 168 -10.39 3.16 -19.35
CA PRO A 168 -10.50 1.71 -19.12
C PRO A 168 -9.94 1.23 -17.78
N VAL A 169 -9.03 1.99 -17.16
CA VAL A 169 -8.46 1.70 -15.83
C VAL A 169 -9.57 1.63 -14.76
N PHE A 170 -10.58 2.47 -14.86
CA PHE A 170 -11.76 2.43 -13.99
C PHE A 170 -12.84 1.50 -14.52
N LEU A 171 -13.09 1.53 -15.83
CA LEU A 171 -14.17 0.75 -16.43
C LEU A 171 -13.99 -0.76 -16.31
N VAL A 172 -12.75 -1.25 -16.15
CA VAL A 172 -12.47 -2.68 -15.89
C VAL A 172 -13.13 -3.20 -14.62
N ASN A 173 -13.37 -2.32 -13.64
CA ASN A 173 -14.06 -2.68 -12.41
C ASN A 173 -15.56 -2.95 -12.63
N VAL A 174 -16.16 -2.44 -13.70
CA VAL A 174 -17.61 -2.60 -13.95
C VAL A 174 -18.01 -4.06 -14.18
N PRO A 175 -17.42 -4.79 -15.15
CA PRO A 175 -17.74 -6.20 -15.34
C PRO A 175 -17.36 -7.06 -14.12
N VAL A 176 -16.26 -6.76 -13.45
CA VAL A 176 -15.79 -7.48 -12.25
C VAL A 176 -16.76 -7.25 -11.09
N GLY A 177 -17.17 -5.99 -10.86
CA GLY A 177 -18.12 -5.63 -9.80
C GLY A 177 -19.51 -6.23 -10.04
N LEU A 178 -19.98 -6.25 -11.30
CA LEU A 178 -21.23 -6.90 -11.64
C LEU A 178 -21.17 -8.42 -11.38
N ALA A 179 -20.10 -9.08 -11.76
CA ALA A 179 -19.88 -10.50 -11.49
C ALA A 179 -19.83 -10.77 -9.96
N ALA A 180 -19.12 -9.92 -9.21
CA ALA A 180 -19.06 -10.00 -7.74
C ALA A 180 -20.43 -9.77 -7.10
N PHE A 181 -21.22 -8.81 -7.59
CA PHE A 181 -22.58 -8.53 -7.11
C PHE A 181 -23.51 -9.72 -7.33
N VAL A 182 -23.60 -10.21 -8.57
CA VAL A 182 -24.45 -11.36 -8.91
C VAL A 182 -24.01 -12.60 -8.17
N GLY A 183 -22.71 -12.89 -8.16
CA GLY A 183 -22.14 -14.03 -7.45
C GLY A 183 -22.45 -13.98 -5.95
N ALA A 184 -22.29 -12.82 -5.30
CA ALA A 184 -22.59 -12.64 -3.88
C ALA A 184 -24.10 -12.76 -3.59
N ALA A 185 -24.94 -12.23 -4.46
CA ALA A 185 -26.39 -12.36 -4.32
C ALA A 185 -26.85 -13.83 -4.32
N LEU A 186 -26.19 -14.68 -5.12
CA LEU A 186 -26.53 -16.11 -5.29
C LEU A 186 -25.84 -17.03 -4.27
N LEU A 187 -24.56 -16.75 -3.95
CA LEU A 187 -23.69 -17.70 -3.25
C LEU A 187 -23.42 -17.33 -1.78
N VAL A 188 -23.46 -16.03 -1.43
CA VAL A 188 -23.21 -15.60 -0.06
C VAL A 188 -24.52 -15.68 0.73
N ARG A 189 -24.45 -16.32 1.91
CA ARG A 189 -25.56 -16.39 2.83
C ARG A 189 -25.62 -15.14 3.71
N GLU A 190 -26.85 -14.67 4.01
CA GLU A 190 -27.01 -13.55 4.94
C GLU A 190 -26.59 -13.95 6.35
N SER A 191 -25.86 -13.07 7.00
CA SER A 191 -25.49 -13.21 8.40
C SER A 191 -25.50 -11.84 9.08
N ARG A 192 -26.02 -11.80 10.29
CA ARG A 192 -26.07 -10.59 11.13
C ARG A 192 -25.81 -10.97 12.57
N ALA A 193 -25.57 -10.01 13.45
CA ALA A 193 -25.52 -10.26 14.88
C ALA A 193 -26.92 -10.63 15.39
N ASP A 194 -27.00 -11.60 16.31
CA ASP A 194 -28.28 -12.06 16.88
C ASP A 194 -29.00 -10.94 17.64
N VAL A 195 -28.24 -10.05 18.29
CA VAL A 195 -28.74 -8.83 18.93
C VAL A 195 -28.22 -7.64 18.12
N PRO A 196 -29.12 -6.94 17.36
CA PRO A 196 -28.69 -5.78 16.57
C PRO A 196 -28.19 -4.67 17.51
N PRO A 197 -26.97 -4.19 17.36
CA PRO A 197 -26.48 -3.06 18.16
C PRO A 197 -27.23 -1.77 17.78
N ALA A 198 -27.52 -0.92 18.75
CA ALA A 198 -28.08 0.41 18.48
C ALA A 198 -27.07 1.26 17.68
N THR A 199 -27.57 2.12 16.78
CA THR A 199 -26.73 3.04 16.02
C THR A 199 -26.04 4.03 16.95
N ASP A 200 -24.74 4.08 16.91
CA ASP A 200 -23.91 4.97 17.73
C ASP A 200 -23.37 6.13 16.90
N LEU A 201 -24.21 7.14 16.68
CA LEU A 201 -23.81 8.33 15.90
C LEU A 201 -22.65 9.10 16.54
N ALA A 202 -22.59 9.16 17.87
CA ALA A 202 -21.51 9.86 18.55
C ALA A 202 -20.18 9.09 18.43
N GLY A 203 -20.22 7.76 18.59
CA GLY A 203 -19.04 6.90 18.34
C GLY A 203 -18.55 7.00 16.90
N ILE A 204 -19.48 6.99 15.92
CA ILE A 204 -19.14 7.18 14.49
C ILE A 204 -18.49 8.55 14.28
N ALA A 205 -19.04 9.63 14.82
CA ALA A 205 -18.49 10.97 14.66
C ALA A 205 -17.11 11.10 15.29
N LEU A 206 -16.92 10.58 16.49
CA LEU A 206 -15.63 10.64 17.20
C LEU A 206 -14.55 9.78 16.52
N SER A 207 -14.88 8.57 16.10
CA SER A 207 -13.93 7.70 15.40
C SER A 207 -13.54 8.30 14.03
N SER A 208 -14.52 8.78 13.27
CA SER A 208 -14.28 9.43 11.98
C SER A 208 -13.44 10.70 12.13
N ALA A 209 -13.75 11.55 13.13
CA ALA A 209 -12.95 12.75 13.41
C ALA A 209 -11.51 12.40 13.80
N GLY A 210 -11.32 11.40 14.69
CA GLY A 210 -9.99 10.96 15.08
C GLY A 210 -9.16 10.38 13.95
N ILE A 211 -9.79 9.55 13.09
CA ILE A 211 -9.15 8.97 11.91
C ILE A 211 -8.82 10.08 10.89
N LEU A 212 -9.74 11.01 10.63
CA LEU A 212 -9.50 12.14 9.72
C LEU A 212 -8.34 13.01 10.19
N LEU A 213 -8.31 13.37 11.48
CA LEU A 213 -7.23 14.16 12.07
C LEU A 213 -5.87 13.47 11.98
N LEU A 214 -5.84 12.16 11.90
CA LEU A 214 -4.62 11.38 11.76
C LEU A 214 -4.24 11.16 10.29
N LEU A 215 -5.17 10.66 9.47
CA LEU A 215 -4.87 10.25 8.09
C LEU A 215 -4.67 11.45 7.15
N TYR A 216 -5.46 12.52 7.30
CA TYR A 216 -5.36 13.67 6.41
C TYR A 216 -3.95 14.30 6.41
N PRO A 217 -3.36 14.65 7.57
CA PRO A 217 -2.00 15.19 7.57
C PRO A 217 -0.93 14.15 7.17
N LEU A 218 -1.13 12.87 7.40
CA LEU A 218 -0.20 11.82 6.95
C LEU A 218 -0.17 11.69 5.42
N ILE A 219 -1.30 11.91 4.75
CA ILE A 219 -1.41 11.83 3.30
C ILE A 219 -0.87 13.13 2.66
N GLN A 220 -1.26 14.30 3.18
CA GLN A 220 -0.96 15.61 2.60
C GLN A 220 0.33 16.24 3.11
N GLY A 221 0.81 15.83 4.27
CA GLY A 221 1.92 16.48 4.94
C GLY A 221 3.20 16.49 4.12
N ASN A 222 3.51 15.38 3.46
CA ASN A 222 4.71 15.26 2.64
C ASN A 222 4.70 16.17 1.41
N ASP A 223 3.53 16.38 0.81
CA ASP A 223 3.37 17.22 -0.39
C ASP A 223 3.39 18.71 -0.06
N LEU A 224 3.12 19.07 1.20
CA LEU A 224 3.08 20.43 1.71
C LEU A 224 4.27 20.77 2.62
N ASP A 225 5.35 19.98 2.56
CA ASP A 225 6.57 20.16 3.40
C ASP A 225 6.28 20.21 4.90
N TRP A 226 5.35 19.35 5.38
CA TRP A 226 5.01 19.19 6.79
C TRP A 226 4.70 20.50 7.54
N PRO A 227 3.67 21.24 7.15
CA PRO A 227 3.31 22.49 7.81
C PRO A 227 2.87 22.24 9.27
N LEU A 228 3.03 23.25 10.13
CA LEU A 228 2.72 23.14 11.57
C LEU A 228 1.29 22.66 11.86
N TRP A 229 0.32 23.02 11.02
CA TRP A 229 -1.05 22.53 11.19
C TRP A 229 -1.16 20.99 11.05
N ALA A 230 -0.29 20.35 10.26
CA ALA A 230 -0.29 18.89 10.11
C ALA A 230 0.08 18.21 11.45
N PHE A 231 1.10 18.70 12.12
CA PHE A 231 1.46 18.23 13.46
C PHE A 231 0.39 18.54 14.50
N ALA A 232 -0.22 19.72 14.42
CA ALA A 232 -1.32 20.10 15.31
C ALA A 232 -2.54 19.18 15.15
N MET A 233 -2.90 18.81 13.91
CA MET A 233 -3.98 17.86 13.63
C MET A 233 -3.64 16.46 14.17
N MET A 234 -2.43 15.94 13.92
CA MET A 234 -1.99 14.65 14.47
C MET A 234 -2.00 14.66 16.01
N ALA A 235 -1.54 15.75 16.63
CA ALA A 235 -1.61 15.91 18.08
C ALA A 235 -3.07 15.94 18.59
N ALA A 236 -3.97 16.62 17.87
CA ALA A 236 -5.40 16.66 18.20
C ALA A 236 -6.11 15.32 17.98
N ALA A 237 -5.60 14.45 17.11
CA ALA A 237 -6.15 13.10 16.93
C ALA A 237 -6.08 12.27 18.22
N LEU A 238 -4.99 12.41 19.01
CA LEU A 238 -4.78 11.65 20.23
C LEU A 238 -5.88 11.89 21.29
N PRO A 239 -6.20 13.13 21.72
CA PRO A 239 -7.28 13.36 22.66
C PRO A 239 -8.65 13.00 22.09
N VAL A 240 -8.90 13.16 20.78
CA VAL A 240 -10.17 12.76 20.16
C VAL A 240 -10.35 11.24 20.18
N LEU A 241 -9.30 10.47 19.83
CA LEU A 241 -9.33 9.00 19.91
C LEU A 241 -9.39 8.51 21.36
N ALA A 242 -8.74 9.21 22.31
CA ALA A 242 -8.87 8.91 23.73
C ALA A 242 -10.29 9.20 24.26
N LEU A 243 -10.93 10.27 23.79
CA LEU A 243 -12.33 10.57 24.09
C LEU A 243 -13.26 9.51 23.50
N PHE A 244 -13.03 9.10 22.24
CA PHE A 244 -13.73 7.98 21.63
C PHE A 244 -13.62 6.70 22.48
N ALA A 245 -12.41 6.30 22.85
CA ALA A 245 -12.18 5.11 23.65
C ALA A 245 -12.87 5.20 25.04
N ARG A 246 -12.83 6.38 25.68
CA ARG A 246 -13.54 6.59 26.95
C ARG A 246 -15.06 6.56 26.80
N TYR A 247 -15.57 7.13 25.73
CA TYR A 247 -17.00 7.12 25.42
C TYR A 247 -17.49 5.69 25.20
N GLU A 248 -16.81 4.92 24.33
CA GLU A 248 -17.14 3.52 24.05
C GLU A 248 -17.05 2.64 25.31
N ALA A 249 -16.00 2.80 26.12
CA ALA A 249 -15.84 2.06 27.37
C ALA A 249 -16.94 2.39 28.41
N ARG A 250 -17.43 3.64 28.47
CA ARG A 250 -18.57 4.01 29.33
C ARG A 250 -19.85 3.37 28.82
N ARG A 251 -20.09 3.42 27.51
CA ARG A 251 -21.27 2.84 26.87
C ARG A 251 -21.34 1.33 27.10
N GLU A 252 -20.19 0.64 26.95
CA GLU A 252 -20.07 -0.80 27.20
C GLU A 252 -20.38 -1.14 28.67
N ARG A 253 -19.84 -0.37 29.65
CA ARG A 253 -20.12 -0.57 31.09
C ARG A 253 -21.58 -0.32 31.46
N GLN A 254 -22.28 0.53 30.74
CA GLN A 254 -23.71 0.82 30.95
C GLN A 254 -24.63 -0.21 30.30
N GLY A 255 -24.08 -1.31 29.72
CA GLY A 255 -24.84 -2.35 29.04
C GLY A 255 -25.32 -1.91 27.65
N GLY A 256 -24.86 -0.78 27.13
CA GLY A 256 -25.09 -0.35 25.76
C GLY A 256 -24.21 -1.13 24.77
N LEU A 257 -24.58 -1.09 23.50
CA LEU A 257 -23.82 -1.74 22.42
C LEU A 257 -22.89 -0.69 21.78
N PRO A 258 -21.56 -0.73 22.07
CA PRO A 258 -20.58 0.21 21.56
C PRO A 258 -20.33 0.00 20.08
N LEU A 259 -19.82 1.03 19.38
CA LEU A 259 -19.33 0.92 17.99
C LEU A 259 -18.14 -0.06 17.94
N VAL A 260 -17.22 0.09 18.87
CA VAL A 260 -16.06 -0.80 19.07
C VAL A 260 -16.00 -1.22 20.53
N PRO A 261 -16.20 -2.52 20.84
CA PRO A 261 -16.07 -3.01 22.21
C PRO A 261 -14.63 -2.82 22.73
N MET A 262 -14.47 -2.01 23.77
CA MET A 262 -13.15 -1.75 24.37
C MET A 262 -12.60 -2.97 25.11
N SER A 263 -13.46 -3.91 25.51
CA SER A 263 -13.09 -5.21 26.06
C SER A 263 -12.17 -6.02 25.13
N LEU A 264 -12.30 -5.87 23.80
CA LEU A 264 -11.42 -6.54 22.83
C LEU A 264 -9.96 -6.12 23.01
N PHE A 265 -9.71 -4.84 23.36
CA PHE A 265 -8.35 -4.33 23.58
C PHE A 265 -7.69 -4.85 24.86
N HIS A 266 -8.45 -5.39 25.81
CA HIS A 266 -7.91 -6.10 26.97
C HIS A 266 -7.41 -7.51 26.60
N GLN A 267 -7.83 -8.04 25.47
CA GLN A 267 -7.38 -9.32 24.96
C GLN A 267 -5.99 -9.18 24.34
N ARG A 268 -5.02 -9.90 24.88
CA ARG A 268 -3.62 -9.83 24.44
C ARG A 268 -3.43 -10.19 22.96
N SER A 269 -4.20 -11.16 22.46
CA SER A 269 -4.18 -11.56 21.04
C SER A 269 -4.64 -10.43 20.12
N PHE A 270 -5.68 -9.68 20.52
CA PHE A 270 -6.20 -8.57 19.73
C PHE A 270 -5.23 -7.38 19.73
N SER A 271 -4.86 -6.85 20.89
CA SER A 271 -4.02 -5.65 20.98
C SER A 271 -2.60 -5.86 20.46
N ALA A 272 -1.92 -6.95 20.85
CA ALA A 272 -0.59 -7.26 20.35
C ALA A 272 -0.62 -7.60 18.85
N GLY A 273 -1.68 -8.27 18.38
CA GLY A 273 -1.89 -8.57 16.97
C GLY A 273 -2.08 -7.30 16.14
N LEU A 274 -2.91 -6.36 16.58
CA LEU A 274 -3.10 -5.07 15.92
C LEU A 274 -1.82 -4.24 15.87
N LEU A 275 -1.05 -4.19 16.96
CA LEU A 275 0.23 -3.49 16.99
C LEU A 275 1.24 -4.13 16.02
N CYS A 276 1.30 -5.45 15.97
CA CYS A 276 2.12 -6.16 15.01
C CYS A 276 1.66 -5.89 13.57
N ALA A 277 0.35 -5.87 13.31
CA ALA A 277 -0.23 -5.54 12.00
C ALA A 277 0.13 -4.11 11.57
N LEU A 278 -0.01 -3.13 12.47
CA LEU A 278 0.38 -1.73 12.21
C LEU A 278 1.82 -1.64 11.69
N VAL A 279 2.76 -2.29 12.38
CA VAL A 279 4.19 -2.28 12.04
C VAL A 279 4.44 -3.02 10.72
N VAL A 280 3.86 -4.20 10.53
CA VAL A 280 4.03 -5.01 9.31
C VAL A 280 3.50 -4.25 8.09
N TYR A 281 2.27 -3.71 8.15
CA TYR A 281 1.69 -3.00 7.00
C TYR A 281 2.38 -1.67 6.73
N SER A 282 2.90 -0.99 7.76
CA SER A 282 3.78 0.18 7.60
C SER A 282 5.04 -0.18 6.79
N ALA A 283 5.70 -1.26 7.15
CA ALA A 283 6.91 -1.71 6.50
C ALA A 283 6.69 -2.19 5.05
N VAL A 284 5.60 -2.95 4.81
CA VAL A 284 5.27 -3.47 3.46
C VAL A 284 4.95 -2.34 2.50
N ALA A 285 4.08 -1.39 2.91
CA ALA A 285 3.69 -0.27 2.06
C ALA A 285 4.90 0.60 1.69
N SER A 286 5.74 0.91 2.67
CA SER A 286 6.98 1.67 2.50
C SER A 286 7.96 0.98 1.57
N PHE A 287 8.15 -0.32 1.77
CA PHE A 287 9.04 -1.14 0.97
C PHE A 287 8.67 -1.09 -0.52
N PHE A 288 7.39 -1.36 -0.84
CA PHE A 288 6.93 -1.32 -2.24
C PHE A 288 7.01 0.07 -2.84
N PHE A 289 6.75 1.12 -2.06
CA PHE A 289 6.92 2.50 -2.52
C PHE A 289 8.36 2.77 -2.99
N VAL A 290 9.35 2.45 -2.16
CA VAL A 290 10.76 2.65 -2.50
C VAL A 290 11.17 1.78 -3.69
N LEU A 291 10.79 0.49 -3.68
CA LEU A 291 11.15 -0.46 -4.73
C LEU A 291 10.60 -0.03 -6.09
N VAL A 292 9.32 0.33 -6.17
CA VAL A 292 8.69 0.73 -7.44
C VAL A 292 9.31 2.01 -8.00
N ILE A 293 9.55 3.00 -7.15
CA ILE A 293 10.21 4.25 -7.56
C ILE A 293 11.64 3.96 -8.04
N GLN A 294 12.39 3.13 -7.33
CA GLN A 294 13.75 2.77 -7.73
C GLN A 294 13.76 2.06 -9.09
N LEU A 295 12.90 1.06 -9.29
CA LEU A 295 12.83 0.34 -10.57
C LEU A 295 12.44 1.25 -11.74
N GLN A 296 11.45 2.13 -11.55
CA GLN A 296 10.94 2.98 -12.62
C GLN A 296 11.75 4.27 -12.77
N ALA A 297 11.84 5.09 -11.73
CA ALA A 297 12.53 6.38 -11.81
C ALA A 297 14.05 6.25 -11.73
N GLY A 298 14.58 5.32 -10.94
CA GLY A 298 16.01 5.04 -10.82
C GLY A 298 16.58 4.36 -12.06
N HIS A 299 16.05 3.20 -12.40
CA HIS A 299 16.56 2.35 -13.50
C HIS A 299 15.81 2.52 -14.84
N GLY A 300 14.78 3.35 -14.90
CA GLY A 300 14.06 3.64 -16.15
C GLY A 300 13.22 2.46 -16.67
N LEU A 301 12.90 1.47 -15.84
CA LEU A 301 12.07 0.35 -16.24
C LEU A 301 10.63 0.80 -16.49
N SER A 302 10.01 0.22 -17.52
CA SER A 302 8.58 0.45 -17.76
C SER A 302 7.73 -0.10 -16.61
N PRO A 303 6.51 0.43 -16.39
CA PRO A 303 5.59 -0.09 -15.39
C PRO A 303 5.35 -1.61 -15.53
N LEU A 304 5.30 -2.12 -16.77
CA LEU A 304 5.15 -3.54 -17.03
C LEU A 304 6.35 -4.36 -16.55
N GLN A 305 7.58 -3.91 -16.85
CA GLN A 305 8.81 -4.59 -16.39
C GLN A 305 8.91 -4.60 -14.87
N ALA A 306 8.66 -3.45 -14.22
CA ALA A 306 8.64 -3.36 -12.77
C ALA A 306 7.57 -4.28 -12.17
N GLY A 307 6.37 -4.34 -12.79
CA GLY A 307 5.29 -5.23 -12.40
C GLY A 307 5.69 -6.70 -12.50
N LEU A 308 6.32 -7.13 -13.60
CA LEU A 308 6.77 -8.51 -13.79
C LEU A 308 7.82 -8.93 -12.74
N ILE A 309 8.75 -8.04 -12.39
CA ILE A 309 9.74 -8.29 -11.33
C ILE A 309 9.03 -8.49 -9.98
N THR A 310 8.05 -7.65 -9.67
CA THR A 310 7.35 -7.70 -8.38
C THR A 310 6.40 -8.90 -8.24
N VAL A 311 6.03 -9.60 -9.31
CA VAL A 311 5.22 -10.84 -9.28
C VAL A 311 5.85 -11.94 -8.40
N ALA A 312 7.16 -11.96 -8.25
CA ALA A 312 7.84 -12.93 -7.40
C ALA A 312 7.35 -12.91 -5.93
N TRP A 313 6.96 -11.72 -5.43
CA TRP A 313 6.44 -11.57 -4.07
C TRP A 313 5.11 -12.32 -3.81
N PRO A 314 4.02 -12.11 -4.58
CA PRO A 314 2.77 -12.86 -4.35
C PRO A 314 2.91 -14.35 -4.68
N VAL A 315 3.80 -14.73 -5.58
CA VAL A 315 4.13 -16.15 -5.81
C VAL A 315 4.67 -16.76 -4.51
N GLY A 316 5.61 -16.09 -3.85
CA GLY A 316 6.12 -16.50 -2.54
C GLY A 316 5.01 -16.63 -1.49
N ILE A 317 4.11 -15.63 -1.41
CA ILE A 317 2.93 -15.68 -0.51
C ILE A 317 2.09 -16.93 -0.81
N GLY A 318 1.77 -17.19 -2.08
CA GLY A 318 0.96 -18.33 -2.50
C GLY A 318 1.56 -19.68 -2.09
N ILE A 319 2.89 -19.82 -2.20
CA ILE A 319 3.62 -21.05 -1.81
C ILE A 319 3.48 -21.32 -0.31
N THR A 320 3.73 -20.29 0.54
CA THR A 320 3.85 -20.50 1.99
C THR A 320 2.55 -20.32 2.76
N SER A 321 1.55 -19.60 2.25
CA SER A 321 0.30 -19.35 2.97
C SER A 321 -0.43 -20.67 3.32
N ASN A 322 -0.52 -21.62 2.39
CA ASN A 322 -1.12 -22.93 2.64
C ASN A 322 -0.31 -23.78 3.65
N LEU A 323 1.03 -23.69 3.58
CA LEU A 323 1.91 -24.39 4.52
C LEU A 323 1.80 -23.76 5.92
N ALA A 324 1.78 -22.44 6.02
CA ALA A 324 1.60 -21.71 7.26
C ALA A 324 0.31 -22.10 7.98
N VAL A 325 -0.80 -22.22 7.22
CA VAL A 325 -2.09 -22.66 7.76
C VAL A 325 -2.02 -24.07 8.34
N ARG A 326 -1.37 -25.01 7.66
CA ARG A 326 -1.19 -26.38 8.15
C ARG A 326 -0.34 -26.45 9.41
N LEU A 327 0.67 -25.59 9.49
CA LEU A 327 1.62 -25.54 10.60
C LEU A 327 1.14 -24.63 11.75
N ALA A 328 0.09 -23.81 11.54
CA ALA A 328 -0.43 -22.84 12.52
C ALA A 328 -0.73 -23.46 13.90
N GLY A 329 -1.33 -24.67 13.91
CA GLY A 329 -1.66 -25.37 15.15
C GLY A 329 -0.42 -25.84 15.94
N ARG A 330 0.70 -26.10 15.27
CA ARG A 330 1.95 -26.56 15.90
C ARG A 330 2.89 -25.42 16.24
N LEU A 331 3.08 -24.48 15.32
CA LEU A 331 4.08 -23.42 15.42
C LEU A 331 3.49 -22.09 15.91
N GLY A 332 2.19 -21.81 15.66
CA GLY A 332 1.53 -20.58 16.12
C GLY A 332 2.32 -19.30 15.78
N ARG A 333 2.63 -18.50 16.80
CA ARG A 333 3.41 -17.24 16.65
C ARG A 333 4.80 -17.41 16.03
N ARG A 334 5.41 -18.60 16.12
CA ARG A 334 6.74 -18.85 15.54
C ARG A 334 6.74 -18.67 14.02
N LEU A 335 5.60 -18.90 13.36
CA LEU A 335 5.46 -18.62 11.92
C LEU A 335 5.61 -17.13 11.61
N VAL A 336 5.05 -16.26 12.46
CA VAL A 336 5.21 -14.80 12.33
C VAL A 336 6.68 -14.42 12.53
N SER A 337 7.37 -15.01 13.52
CA SER A 337 8.80 -14.76 13.77
C SER A 337 9.66 -15.21 12.60
N VAL A 338 9.47 -16.44 12.08
CA VAL A 338 10.23 -16.97 10.93
C VAL A 338 9.93 -16.13 9.68
N GLY A 339 8.66 -15.80 9.45
CA GLY A 339 8.27 -14.93 8.35
C GLY A 339 8.95 -13.56 8.38
N ALA A 340 9.02 -12.93 9.56
CA ALA A 340 9.72 -11.66 9.74
C ALA A 340 11.22 -11.77 9.42
N LEU A 341 11.88 -12.86 9.84
CA LEU A 341 13.30 -13.10 9.50
C LEU A 341 13.51 -13.29 7.99
N LEU A 342 12.60 -13.98 7.29
CA LEU A 342 12.69 -14.14 5.84
C LEU A 342 12.49 -12.80 5.11
N VAL A 343 11.58 -11.94 5.59
CA VAL A 343 11.42 -10.60 5.01
C VAL A 343 12.65 -9.73 5.30
N ILE A 344 13.23 -9.79 6.50
CA ILE A 344 14.50 -9.11 6.80
C ILE A 344 15.60 -9.58 5.85
N ALA A 345 15.74 -10.90 5.65
CA ALA A 345 16.73 -11.45 4.72
C ALA A 345 16.50 -10.95 3.27
N CYS A 346 15.24 -10.84 2.82
CA CYS A 346 14.90 -10.22 1.54
C CYS A 346 15.41 -8.77 1.46
N MET A 347 15.13 -7.95 2.49
CA MET A 347 15.57 -6.55 2.50
C MET A 347 17.08 -6.42 2.47
N LEU A 348 17.79 -7.27 3.25
CA LEU A 348 19.25 -7.29 3.28
C LEU A 348 19.85 -7.74 1.94
N LEU A 349 19.23 -8.74 1.28
CA LEU A 349 19.65 -9.16 -0.06
C LEU A 349 19.43 -8.04 -1.08
N LEU A 350 18.31 -7.32 -1.03
CA LEU A 350 18.08 -6.18 -1.90
C LEU A 350 19.08 -5.07 -1.67
N VAL A 351 19.37 -4.73 -0.42
CA VAL A 351 20.43 -3.75 -0.10
C VAL A 351 21.78 -4.21 -0.66
N ALA A 352 22.14 -5.48 -0.50
CA ALA A 352 23.37 -6.03 -1.04
C ALA A 352 23.41 -6.02 -2.58
N THR A 353 22.30 -6.37 -3.24
CA THR A 353 22.19 -6.32 -4.71
C THR A 353 22.33 -4.88 -5.24
N ILE A 354 21.67 -3.91 -4.58
CA ILE A 354 21.76 -2.50 -4.95
C ILE A 354 23.18 -1.95 -4.76
N GLN A 355 23.87 -2.34 -3.67
CA GLN A 355 25.20 -1.82 -3.36
C GLN A 355 26.34 -2.56 -4.10
N GLY A 356 26.10 -3.80 -4.51
CA GLY A 356 27.09 -4.65 -5.17
C GLY A 356 27.06 -4.62 -6.69
N GLY A 357 26.01 -4.03 -7.31
CA GLY A 357 25.86 -3.92 -8.75
C GLY A 357 26.73 -2.80 -9.33
N GLU A 358 27.55 -3.09 -10.35
CA GLU A 358 28.29 -2.09 -11.13
C GLU A 358 27.36 -1.35 -12.12
N GLY A 359 26.22 -0.81 -11.62
CA GLY A 359 25.31 0.08 -12.38
C GLY A 359 24.08 -0.58 -13.01
N ASP A 360 23.99 -1.90 -13.15
CA ASP A 360 22.80 -2.59 -13.65
C ASP A 360 22.21 -3.53 -12.59
N LEU A 361 20.92 -3.31 -12.25
CA LEU A 361 20.18 -4.22 -11.38
C LEU A 361 19.89 -5.53 -12.13
N ASP A 362 20.43 -6.64 -11.64
CA ASP A 362 20.06 -7.96 -12.13
C ASP A 362 18.62 -8.30 -11.69
N ALA A 363 17.68 -8.29 -12.64
CA ALA A 363 16.27 -8.56 -12.39
C ALA A 363 16.05 -9.91 -11.67
N TRP A 364 16.88 -10.93 -11.94
CA TRP A 364 16.78 -12.24 -11.31
C TRP A 364 17.15 -12.21 -9.83
N GLN A 365 18.15 -11.43 -9.45
CA GLN A 365 18.53 -11.27 -8.05
C GLN A 365 17.44 -10.53 -7.27
N VAL A 366 16.85 -9.48 -7.86
CA VAL A 366 15.70 -8.78 -7.27
C VAL A 366 14.50 -9.72 -7.14
N MET A 367 14.17 -10.50 -8.17
CA MET A 367 13.08 -11.48 -8.11
C MET A 367 13.32 -12.55 -7.05
N ALA A 368 14.54 -13.07 -6.93
CA ALA A 368 14.90 -14.06 -5.91
C ALA A 368 14.73 -13.49 -4.49
N ALA A 369 15.19 -12.26 -4.26
CA ALA A 369 14.98 -11.57 -2.99
C ALA A 369 13.49 -11.35 -2.70
N LEU A 370 12.70 -10.90 -3.68
CA LEU A 370 11.26 -10.70 -3.54
C LEU A 370 10.51 -12.00 -3.29
N LEU A 371 10.91 -13.10 -3.93
CA LEU A 371 10.35 -14.42 -3.65
C LEU A 371 10.55 -14.80 -2.18
N LEU A 372 11.77 -14.60 -1.66
CA LEU A 372 12.08 -14.86 -0.25
C LEU A 372 11.22 -14.02 0.70
N GLY A 373 11.05 -12.73 0.41
CA GLY A 373 10.19 -11.83 1.17
C GLY A 373 8.72 -12.26 1.11
N GLY A 374 8.25 -12.67 -0.08
CA GLY A 374 6.91 -13.21 -0.29
C GLY A 374 6.67 -14.49 0.51
N LEU A 375 7.65 -15.42 0.55
CA LEU A 375 7.61 -16.61 1.41
C LEU A 375 7.43 -16.21 2.88
N GLY A 376 8.15 -15.18 3.34
CA GLY A 376 8.01 -14.65 4.70
C GLY A 376 6.63 -14.06 4.96
N MET A 377 6.12 -13.22 4.06
CA MET A 377 4.83 -12.56 4.21
C MET A 377 3.66 -13.56 4.17
N GLY A 378 3.75 -14.62 3.36
CA GLY A 378 2.78 -15.71 3.34
C GLY A 378 2.71 -16.49 4.65
N MET A 379 3.77 -16.46 5.48
CA MET A 379 3.73 -16.98 6.85
C MET A 379 3.14 -15.96 7.85
N ILE A 380 3.33 -14.66 7.64
CA ILE A 380 2.89 -13.61 8.57
C ILE A 380 1.38 -13.35 8.42
N ALA A 381 0.94 -12.96 7.22
CA ALA A 381 -0.37 -12.34 7.02
C ALA A 381 -1.55 -13.21 7.49
N PRO A 382 -1.69 -14.50 7.08
CA PRO A 382 -2.82 -15.31 7.49
C PRO A 382 -2.83 -15.62 8.99
N ILE A 383 -1.64 -15.82 9.57
CA ILE A 383 -1.51 -16.15 11.00
C ILE A 383 -1.80 -14.93 11.87
N LEU A 384 -1.36 -13.74 11.44
CA LEU A 384 -1.58 -12.51 12.17
C LEU A 384 -3.08 -12.16 12.23
N VAL A 385 -3.78 -12.26 11.09
CA VAL A 385 -5.24 -12.05 11.04
C VAL A 385 -5.96 -13.12 11.88
N ASP A 386 -5.57 -14.39 11.80
CA ASP A 386 -6.16 -15.47 12.61
C ASP A 386 -5.97 -15.21 14.12
N ILE A 387 -4.79 -14.74 14.55
CA ILE A 387 -4.52 -14.38 15.95
C ILE A 387 -5.40 -13.21 16.40
N VAL A 388 -5.46 -12.13 15.61
CA VAL A 388 -6.29 -10.95 15.93
C VAL A 388 -7.75 -11.34 16.07
N MET A 389 -8.28 -12.08 15.08
CA MET A 389 -9.70 -12.46 15.05
C MET A 389 -10.05 -13.61 16.00
N SER A 390 -9.07 -14.36 16.54
CA SER A 390 -9.31 -15.52 17.40
C SER A 390 -10.02 -15.18 18.72
N ALA A 391 -9.81 -13.97 19.24
CA ALA A 391 -10.41 -13.47 20.49
C ALA A 391 -11.78 -12.80 20.27
N VAL A 392 -12.21 -12.65 19.02
CA VAL A 392 -13.39 -11.86 18.65
C VAL A 392 -14.64 -12.73 18.66
N PRO A 393 -15.68 -12.38 19.45
CA PRO A 393 -16.97 -13.03 19.37
C PRO A 393 -17.63 -12.82 18.00
N PRO A 394 -18.45 -13.77 17.54
CA PRO A 394 -19.14 -13.62 16.23
C PRO A 394 -20.02 -12.38 16.12
N CYS A 395 -20.59 -11.90 17.26
CA CYS A 395 -21.42 -10.69 17.29
C CYS A 395 -20.63 -9.40 17.00
N ASP A 396 -19.32 -9.37 17.27
CA ASP A 396 -18.45 -8.21 17.09
C ASP A 396 -17.49 -8.35 15.89
N ALA A 397 -17.71 -9.38 15.05
CA ALA A 397 -16.81 -9.70 13.93
C ALA A 397 -16.68 -8.54 12.94
N GLY A 398 -17.76 -7.82 12.66
CA GLY A 398 -17.75 -6.67 11.78
C GLY A 398 -16.96 -5.49 12.35
N ALA A 399 -17.21 -5.15 13.61
CA ALA A 399 -16.48 -4.08 14.30
C ALA A 399 -14.98 -4.39 14.36
N ALA A 400 -14.60 -5.60 14.76
CA ALA A 400 -13.21 -6.04 14.84
C ALA A 400 -12.52 -6.07 13.46
N SER A 401 -13.24 -6.50 12.41
CA SER A 401 -12.78 -6.44 11.02
C SER A 401 -12.52 -4.99 10.59
N GLY A 402 -13.46 -4.08 10.88
CA GLY A 402 -13.31 -2.66 10.61
C GLY A 402 -12.07 -2.06 11.29
N VAL A 403 -11.87 -2.34 12.58
CA VAL A 403 -10.69 -1.91 13.35
C VAL A 403 -9.41 -2.49 12.74
N THR A 404 -9.38 -3.78 12.40
CA THR A 404 -8.22 -4.44 11.81
C THR A 404 -7.81 -3.80 10.49
N ASN A 405 -8.77 -3.54 9.61
CA ASN A 405 -8.51 -2.87 8.34
C ASN A 405 -8.08 -1.41 8.56
N THR A 406 -8.72 -0.68 9.49
CA THR A 406 -8.34 0.71 9.82
C THR A 406 -6.89 0.78 10.32
N VAL A 407 -6.49 -0.12 11.22
CA VAL A 407 -5.11 -0.18 11.74
C VAL A 407 -4.12 -0.50 10.62
N SER A 408 -4.47 -1.39 9.68
CA SER A 408 -3.64 -1.70 8.52
C SER A 408 -3.45 -0.47 7.61
N GLN A 409 -4.53 0.30 7.38
CA GLN A 409 -4.48 1.54 6.59
C GLN A 409 -3.68 2.65 7.29
N ILE A 410 -3.86 2.83 8.59
CA ILE A 410 -3.04 3.76 9.38
C ILE A 410 -1.57 3.34 9.31
N GLY A 411 -1.28 2.05 9.45
CA GLY A 411 0.09 1.52 9.31
C GLY A 411 0.69 1.88 7.95
N ALA A 412 -0.02 1.59 6.86
CA ALA A 412 0.41 1.92 5.51
C ALA A 412 0.64 3.43 5.32
N ALA A 413 -0.28 4.27 5.79
CA ALA A 413 -0.16 5.72 5.70
C ALA A 413 1.04 6.27 6.50
N VAL A 414 1.23 5.79 7.73
CA VAL A 414 2.40 6.14 8.56
C VAL A 414 3.70 5.71 7.87
N GLY A 415 3.74 4.49 7.35
CA GLY A 415 4.90 3.99 6.63
C GLY A 415 5.26 4.84 5.42
N LEU A 416 4.26 5.12 4.57
CA LEU A 416 4.45 5.96 3.38
C LEU A 416 4.89 7.39 3.74
N ALA A 417 4.30 8.00 4.77
CA ALA A 417 4.65 9.34 5.22
C ALA A 417 6.09 9.41 5.73
N VAL A 418 6.48 8.50 6.63
CA VAL A 418 7.84 8.44 7.21
C VAL A 418 8.86 8.14 6.12
N VAL A 419 8.61 7.11 5.32
CA VAL A 419 9.57 6.68 4.30
C VAL A 419 9.61 7.64 3.12
N GLY A 420 8.48 8.24 2.74
CA GLY A 420 8.46 9.28 1.72
C GLY A 420 9.37 10.46 2.10
N ALA A 421 9.23 10.96 3.33
CA ALA A 421 10.08 12.04 3.84
C ALA A 421 11.56 11.63 3.91
N LEU A 422 11.86 10.44 4.45
CA LEU A 422 13.23 9.91 4.52
C LEU A 422 13.86 9.71 3.13
N PHE A 423 13.08 9.16 2.18
CA PHE A 423 13.56 8.89 0.84
C PHE A 423 13.89 10.18 0.09
N ILE A 424 13.02 11.20 0.17
CA ILE A 424 13.27 12.52 -0.41
C ILE A 424 14.51 13.17 0.23
N ALA A 425 14.62 13.14 1.56
CA ALA A 425 15.78 13.67 2.25
C ALA A 425 17.08 12.96 1.83
N PHE A 426 17.05 11.64 1.64
CA PHE A 426 18.20 10.88 1.14
C PHE A 426 18.49 11.17 -0.34
N LEU A 427 17.47 11.33 -1.20
CA LEU A 427 17.67 11.74 -2.60
C LEU A 427 18.45 13.05 -2.69
N HIS A 428 18.01 14.07 -1.96
CA HIS A 428 18.72 15.35 -1.91
C HIS A 428 20.14 15.21 -1.36
N GLY A 429 20.31 14.48 -0.25
CA GLY A 429 21.63 14.28 0.38
C GLY A 429 22.60 13.40 -0.42
N GLN A 430 22.13 12.58 -1.36
CA GLN A 430 22.97 11.72 -2.20
C GLN A 430 23.26 12.29 -3.59
N ALA A 431 22.64 13.41 -3.99
CA ALA A 431 22.84 14.00 -5.31
C ALA A 431 24.31 14.40 -5.56
N ALA A 432 24.93 15.14 -4.66
CA ALA A 432 26.32 15.55 -4.81
C ALA A 432 27.33 14.35 -4.81
N PRO A 433 27.28 13.40 -3.86
CA PRO A 433 28.14 12.23 -3.89
C PRO A 433 27.98 11.36 -5.13
N ALA A 434 26.77 11.26 -5.70
CA ALA A 434 26.50 10.47 -6.91
C ALA A 434 27.08 11.16 -8.16
N VAL A 435 26.92 12.48 -8.27
CA VAL A 435 27.54 13.24 -9.36
C VAL A 435 29.06 13.15 -9.30
N ASP A 436 29.65 13.23 -8.10
CA ASP A 436 31.10 13.08 -7.92
C ASP A 436 31.58 11.67 -8.32
N ALA A 437 30.79 10.63 -8.08
CA ALA A 437 31.12 9.24 -8.45
C ALA A 437 31.16 9.03 -9.98
N VAL A 438 30.28 9.68 -10.75
CA VAL A 438 30.24 9.51 -12.22
C VAL A 438 31.15 10.48 -12.96
N THR A 439 31.65 11.53 -12.31
CA THR A 439 32.49 12.57 -12.91
C THR A 439 33.78 12.02 -13.56
N PRO A 440 34.53 11.04 -12.99
CA PRO A 440 35.73 10.50 -13.61
C PRO A 440 35.43 9.82 -14.96
N GLN A 441 34.35 9.05 -15.06
CA GLN A 441 33.94 8.39 -16.29
C GLN A 441 33.46 9.42 -17.35
N LEU A 442 32.70 10.45 -16.93
CA LEU A 442 32.30 11.54 -17.81
C LEU A 442 33.52 12.24 -18.42
N ARG A 443 34.57 12.51 -17.63
CA ARG A 443 35.81 13.11 -18.14
C ARG A 443 36.51 12.21 -19.16
N ALA A 444 36.59 10.91 -18.90
CA ALA A 444 37.16 9.95 -19.82
C ALA A 444 36.39 9.90 -21.15
N ASP A 445 35.06 9.87 -21.09
CA ASP A 445 34.19 9.88 -22.26
C ASP A 445 34.34 11.18 -23.09
N LEU A 446 34.40 12.34 -22.41
CA LEU A 446 34.64 13.63 -23.06
C LEU A 446 36.02 13.71 -23.71
N ALA A 447 37.06 13.17 -23.05
CA ALA A 447 38.41 13.09 -23.63
C ALA A 447 38.41 12.22 -24.89
N THR A 448 37.73 11.07 -24.86
CA THR A 448 37.58 10.18 -26.02
C THR A 448 36.81 10.84 -27.17
N ALA A 449 35.86 11.73 -26.85
CA ALA A 449 35.14 12.55 -27.83
C ALA A 449 35.97 13.74 -28.37
N GLY A 450 37.24 13.88 -27.97
CA GLY A 450 38.16 14.92 -28.45
C GLY A 450 37.96 16.29 -27.84
N VAL A 451 37.28 16.40 -26.67
CA VAL A 451 37.04 17.68 -26.00
C VAL A 451 38.33 18.13 -25.27
N PRO A 452 38.82 19.37 -25.49
CA PRO A 452 39.99 19.90 -24.75
C PRO A 452 39.75 19.96 -23.24
N ALA A 453 40.83 19.79 -22.44
CA ALA A 453 40.73 19.70 -20.97
C ALA A 453 40.02 20.92 -20.33
N ALA A 454 40.27 22.13 -20.82
CA ALA A 454 39.61 23.34 -20.33
C ALA A 454 38.08 23.33 -20.57
N ALA A 455 37.63 22.83 -21.73
CA ALA A 455 36.21 22.67 -22.06
C ALA A 455 35.57 21.51 -21.27
N GLN A 456 36.33 20.45 -20.95
CA GLN A 456 35.84 19.36 -20.08
C GLN A 456 35.47 19.87 -18.69
N ASP A 457 36.31 20.74 -18.07
CA ASP A 457 36.02 21.30 -16.75
C ASP A 457 34.76 22.16 -16.74
N GLU A 458 34.53 22.92 -17.79
CA GLU A 458 33.32 23.73 -17.93
C GLU A 458 32.05 22.85 -18.11
N LEU A 459 32.11 21.82 -18.98
CA LEU A 459 31.03 20.86 -19.19
C LEU A 459 30.70 20.07 -17.93
N VAL A 460 31.72 19.59 -17.19
CA VAL A 460 31.54 18.89 -15.92
C VAL A 460 30.92 19.81 -14.87
N ALA A 461 31.35 21.06 -14.79
CA ALA A 461 30.75 22.03 -13.87
C ALA A 461 29.28 22.36 -14.22
N ALA A 462 28.95 22.47 -15.52
CA ALA A 462 27.57 22.66 -15.99
C ALA A 462 26.72 21.41 -15.69
N PHE A 463 27.22 20.21 -15.98
CA PHE A 463 26.57 18.94 -15.66
C PHE A 463 26.30 18.83 -14.15
N ARG A 464 27.29 19.14 -13.31
CA ARG A 464 27.14 19.11 -11.85
C ARG A 464 26.03 20.06 -11.37
N ARG A 465 26.01 21.30 -11.84
CA ARG A 465 24.93 22.27 -11.52
C ARG A 465 23.56 21.73 -11.92
N CYS A 466 23.41 21.31 -13.18
CA CYS A 466 22.15 20.76 -13.68
C CYS A 466 21.69 19.55 -12.85
N ALA A 467 22.59 18.63 -12.52
CA ALA A 467 22.25 17.41 -11.78
C ALA A 467 21.84 17.70 -10.31
N LEU A 468 22.49 18.69 -9.67
CA LEU A 468 22.12 19.12 -8.31
C LEU A 468 20.79 19.87 -8.30
N ASP A 469 20.60 20.82 -9.23
CA ASP A 469 19.36 21.59 -9.32
C ASP A 469 18.16 20.69 -9.68
N ARG A 470 18.38 19.63 -10.48
CA ARG A 470 17.35 18.64 -10.81
C ARG A 470 16.92 17.80 -9.60
N ALA A 471 17.77 17.64 -8.59
CA ALA A 471 17.40 17.01 -7.33
C ALA A 471 16.41 17.88 -6.52
N GLU A 472 16.45 19.22 -6.71
CA GLU A 472 15.57 20.17 -6.02
C GLU A 472 14.34 20.56 -6.84
N GLN A 473 14.45 20.61 -8.19
CA GLN A 473 13.39 21.08 -9.10
C GLN A 473 13.24 20.15 -10.31
N GLN A 474 12.03 19.89 -10.76
CA GLN A 474 11.77 18.98 -11.90
C GLN A 474 12.35 19.42 -13.25
N ASN A 475 12.46 20.71 -13.53
CA ASN A 475 13.02 21.26 -14.77
C ASN A 475 13.80 22.55 -14.49
N PRO A 476 14.99 22.47 -13.86
CA PRO A 476 15.74 23.67 -13.52
C PRO A 476 16.30 24.36 -14.78
N PRO A 477 16.41 25.68 -14.76
CA PRO A 477 17.00 26.47 -15.86
C PRO A 477 18.43 26.06 -16.22
N SER A 478 19.19 25.55 -15.22
CA SER A 478 20.57 25.07 -15.39
C SER A 478 20.70 23.85 -16.29
N CYS A 479 19.59 23.10 -16.51
CA CYS A 479 19.54 21.95 -17.41
C CYS A 479 19.11 22.30 -18.85
N GLN A 480 18.73 23.54 -19.09
CA GLN A 480 18.46 23.99 -20.47
C GLN A 480 19.78 24.12 -21.22
N PRO A 481 19.79 23.81 -22.55
CA PRO A 481 20.98 24.01 -23.36
C PRO A 481 21.41 25.47 -23.27
N GLN A 482 22.48 25.75 -22.56
CA GLN A 482 23.06 27.08 -22.56
C GLN A 482 23.64 27.35 -23.94
N PRO A 483 23.55 28.57 -24.48
CA PRO A 483 24.24 28.93 -25.71
C PRO A 483 25.72 28.53 -25.54
N ALA A 484 26.17 27.76 -26.50
CA ALA A 484 27.41 26.99 -26.48
C ALA A 484 28.59 27.74 -25.90
N ALA A 485 29.36 27.09 -25.01
CA ALA A 485 30.74 27.45 -24.79
C ALA A 485 31.46 27.46 -26.14
N GLN A 486 31.79 28.62 -26.64
CA GLN A 486 32.53 28.79 -27.90
C GLN A 486 33.99 28.55 -27.57
N ALA A 487 34.56 27.50 -28.20
CA ALA A 487 36.01 27.39 -28.27
C ALA A 487 36.59 28.58 -29.05
N ALA A 488 37.83 28.90 -28.82
CA ALA A 488 38.56 29.99 -29.49
C ALA A 488 38.49 29.90 -31.05
N ASP A 489 38.13 28.71 -31.59
CA ASP A 489 38.01 28.42 -33.02
C ASP A 489 36.54 28.35 -33.51
N GLY A 490 35.55 28.82 -32.74
CA GLY A 490 34.15 28.89 -33.16
C GLY A 490 33.40 27.53 -33.22
N ALA A 491 34.00 26.42 -32.83
CA ALA A 491 33.38 25.09 -32.80
C ALA A 491 32.56 24.90 -31.53
N SER A 492 31.25 24.65 -31.68
CA SER A 492 30.36 24.33 -30.57
C SER A 492 30.47 22.83 -30.25
N PHE A 493 31.24 22.48 -29.19
CA PHE A 493 31.39 21.09 -28.74
C PHE A 493 30.08 20.50 -28.23
N THR A 494 29.17 21.32 -27.73
CA THR A 494 27.88 20.86 -27.17
C THR A 494 26.94 20.25 -28.19
N THR A 495 27.15 20.49 -29.49
CA THR A 495 26.36 19.95 -30.60
C THR A 495 26.91 18.62 -31.13
N ALA A 496 28.15 18.26 -30.80
CA ALA A 496 28.74 16.99 -31.27
C ALA A 496 27.99 15.79 -30.66
N PRO A 497 27.53 14.82 -31.50
CA PRO A 497 26.75 13.68 -31.03
C PRO A 497 27.45 12.89 -29.91
N ALA A 498 28.76 12.69 -30.00
CA ALA A 498 29.55 11.96 -29.00
C ALA A 498 29.55 12.63 -27.63
N VAL A 499 29.62 13.98 -27.58
CA VAL A 499 29.57 14.75 -26.34
C VAL A 499 28.18 14.70 -25.71
N ARG A 500 27.14 14.83 -26.54
CA ARG A 500 25.75 14.69 -26.07
C ARG A 500 25.49 13.31 -25.50
N ASP A 501 25.95 12.26 -26.17
CA ASP A 501 25.79 10.88 -25.71
C ASP A 501 26.56 10.63 -24.40
N ALA A 502 27.76 11.20 -24.24
CA ALA A 502 28.51 11.14 -22.99
C ALA A 502 27.75 11.81 -21.82
N LEU A 503 27.18 12.99 -22.04
CA LEU A 503 26.39 13.70 -21.04
C LEU A 503 25.09 12.96 -20.68
N VAL A 504 24.42 12.35 -21.66
CA VAL A 504 23.21 11.54 -21.43
C VAL A 504 23.56 10.30 -20.59
N ARG A 505 24.60 9.55 -20.97
CA ARG A 505 25.06 8.39 -20.18
C ARG A 505 25.44 8.77 -18.76
N ALA A 506 26.19 9.86 -18.57
CA ALA A 506 26.55 10.36 -17.23
C ALA A 506 25.31 10.76 -16.42
N GLY A 507 24.32 11.39 -17.06
CA GLY A 507 23.04 11.75 -16.42
C GLY A 507 22.25 10.54 -15.96
N GLU A 508 22.19 9.48 -16.78
CA GLU A 508 21.53 8.22 -16.43
C GLU A 508 22.29 7.51 -15.29
N ALA A 509 23.61 7.45 -15.36
CA ALA A 509 24.44 6.86 -14.33
C ALA A 509 24.32 7.61 -12.98
N ALA A 510 24.38 8.94 -13.00
CA ALA A 510 24.17 9.76 -11.81
C ALA A 510 22.78 9.56 -11.20
N ARG A 511 21.74 9.50 -12.03
CA ARG A 511 20.37 9.22 -11.58
C ARG A 511 20.29 7.85 -10.91
N ARG A 512 20.77 6.79 -11.54
CA ARG A 512 20.80 5.44 -10.96
C ARG A 512 21.49 5.45 -9.60
N GLU A 513 22.67 6.04 -9.52
CA GLU A 513 23.47 6.10 -8.29
C GLU A 513 22.78 6.84 -7.15
N VAL A 514 22.10 7.97 -7.44
CA VAL A 514 21.29 8.71 -6.45
C VAL A 514 20.17 7.85 -5.90
N PHE A 515 19.40 7.21 -6.78
CA PHE A 515 18.27 6.39 -6.40
C PHE A 515 18.71 5.13 -5.65
N ASP A 516 19.77 4.48 -6.08
CA ASP A 516 20.33 3.28 -5.45
C ASP A 516 20.80 3.56 -4.02
N ARG A 517 21.57 4.62 -3.81
CA ARG A 517 22.01 5.03 -2.47
C ARG A 517 20.85 5.45 -1.56
N ALA A 518 19.89 6.21 -2.09
CA ALA A 518 18.72 6.61 -1.34
C ALA A 518 17.85 5.40 -0.97
N ALA A 519 17.60 4.49 -1.92
CA ALA A 519 16.82 3.28 -1.69
C ALA A 519 17.49 2.36 -0.67
N ALA A 520 18.80 2.08 -0.83
CA ALA A 520 19.53 1.24 0.12
C ALA A 520 19.47 1.77 1.55
N ARG A 521 19.60 3.10 1.75
CA ARG A 521 19.47 3.73 3.07
C ARG A 521 18.05 3.65 3.62
N THR A 522 17.06 3.87 2.77
CA THR A 522 15.65 3.86 3.17
C THR A 522 15.16 2.45 3.51
N LEU A 523 15.67 1.41 2.84
CA LEU A 523 15.33 0.01 3.13
C LEU A 523 15.69 -0.41 4.57
N TRP A 524 16.64 0.25 5.22
CA TRP A 524 16.95 0.01 6.64
C TRP A 524 15.77 0.33 7.57
N TYR A 525 14.89 1.27 7.18
CA TYR A 525 13.63 1.47 7.90
C TYR A 525 12.77 0.20 7.87
N ALA A 526 12.63 -0.42 6.71
CA ALA A 526 11.84 -1.65 6.57
C ALA A 526 12.50 -2.81 7.37
N VAL A 527 13.83 -2.92 7.36
CA VAL A 527 14.57 -3.88 8.20
C VAL A 527 14.26 -3.64 9.68
N GLY A 528 14.34 -2.38 10.15
CA GLY A 528 14.03 -2.02 11.54
C GLY A 528 12.58 -2.31 11.93
N ALA A 529 11.63 -2.01 11.03
CA ALA A 529 10.22 -2.28 11.26
C ALA A 529 9.93 -3.80 11.32
N PHE A 530 10.52 -4.62 10.44
CA PHE A 530 10.38 -6.08 10.52
C PHE A 530 11.13 -6.69 11.70
N ALA A 531 12.25 -6.11 12.15
CA ALA A 531 12.91 -6.48 13.40
C ALA A 531 12.00 -6.19 14.61
N LEU A 532 11.30 -5.03 14.60
CA LEU A 532 10.29 -4.72 15.61
C LEU A 532 9.11 -5.71 15.54
N ALA A 533 8.62 -6.04 14.34
CA ALA A 533 7.56 -7.04 14.16
C ALA A 533 8.00 -8.43 14.67
N PHE A 534 9.26 -8.82 14.44
CA PHE A 534 9.87 -10.02 15.02
C PHE A 534 9.81 -9.99 16.55
N LEU A 535 10.23 -8.89 17.17
CA LEU A 535 10.17 -8.74 18.63
C LEU A 535 8.72 -8.76 19.15
N LEU A 536 7.81 -8.04 18.49
CA LEU A 536 6.38 -8.03 18.84
C LEU A 536 5.73 -9.41 18.69
N SER A 537 6.25 -10.28 17.82
CA SER A 537 5.75 -11.64 17.68
C SER A 537 5.84 -12.45 18.99
N PHE A 538 6.78 -12.12 19.88
CA PHE A 538 6.88 -12.75 21.20
C PHE A 538 5.78 -12.30 22.18
N ALA A 539 5.16 -11.14 21.94
CA ALA A 539 4.00 -10.69 22.70
C ALA A 539 2.70 -11.41 22.28
N LEU A 540 2.67 -12.01 21.07
CA LEU A 540 1.55 -12.79 20.59
C LEU A 540 1.40 -14.09 21.41
N PRO A 541 0.16 -14.63 21.56
CA PRO A 541 -0.05 -15.90 22.22
C PRO A 541 0.70 -17.03 21.50
N PRO A 542 1.31 -17.98 22.25
CA PRO A 542 2.17 -19.01 21.68
C PRO A 542 1.43 -19.96 20.74
N ARG A 543 0.14 -20.17 20.96
CA ARG A 543 -0.76 -20.98 20.12
C ARG A 543 -2.14 -20.34 20.11
N VAL A 544 -2.82 -20.37 18.98
CA VAL A 544 -4.26 -20.11 18.94
C VAL A 544 -4.93 -21.34 19.56
N ARG A 545 -5.50 -21.22 20.77
CA ARG A 545 -6.22 -22.32 21.41
C ARG A 545 -7.43 -22.67 20.54
N ARG A 546 -7.34 -23.82 19.87
CA ARG A 546 -8.39 -24.34 18.98
C ARG A 546 -9.42 -25.20 19.71
N ASP A 547 -9.17 -25.57 20.97
CA ASP A 547 -9.81 -26.72 21.64
C ASP A 547 -10.55 -26.41 22.96
N GLU A 548 -10.81 -25.18 23.33
CA GLU A 548 -11.73 -24.96 24.48
C GLU A 548 -13.17 -24.80 23.99
N PRO A 549 -14.09 -25.73 24.35
CA PRO A 549 -15.53 -25.45 24.26
C PRO A 549 -15.79 -24.19 25.10
N GLN A 550 -16.47 -23.21 24.52
CA GLN A 550 -17.01 -22.12 25.35
C GLN A 550 -17.78 -22.75 26.54
N PRO A 551 -17.51 -22.35 27.80
CA PRO A 551 -18.38 -22.75 28.87
C PRO A 551 -19.80 -22.36 28.49
N ALA A 552 -20.70 -23.33 28.52
CA ALA A 552 -22.12 -23.12 28.31
C ALA A 552 -22.54 -21.92 29.17
N ALA A 553 -23.12 -20.91 28.56
CA ALA A 553 -23.68 -19.78 29.28
C ALA A 553 -24.61 -20.38 30.36
N VAL A 554 -24.21 -20.23 31.61
CA VAL A 554 -25.06 -20.58 32.77
C VAL A 554 -26.27 -19.68 32.64
N SER A 555 -27.38 -20.29 32.24
CA SER A 555 -28.70 -19.68 32.33
C SER A 555 -29.01 -19.47 33.80
N ALA A 556 -28.96 -18.21 34.26
CA ALA A 556 -29.55 -17.75 35.46
C ALA A 556 -30.51 -16.60 35.15
#